data_1d1e2c01c5f1924841af53d9446edab7
#
_entry.id   1d1e2c01c5f1924841af53d9446edab7
#
_cell.length_a   1.000
_cell.length_b   1.000
_cell.length_c   1.000
_cell.angle_alpha   90.00
_cell.angle_beta   90.00
_cell.angle_gamma   90.00
#
_symmetry.space_group_name_H-M   'P 1'
#
loop_
_entity.id
_entity.type
_entity.pdbx_description
1 polymer ?
#
loop_
_entity_poly.entity_id
_entity_poly.type
_entity_poly.pdbx_seq_one_letter_code
_entity_poly.pdbx_strand_id
1 'polypeptide(L)'
;VLKDLMEGLKWQDELASQSKKAVMYPSFVLVLVMGVAAGMIFFLVPQMVELFAALQVPVPLPVRVMLGIRSFLKSFWYLIPLVPLGIWGGVKLHLRTHPEFAVTLDGWKLKLPGIGPILHKIILARFANYFALMFSAGISVLDALKICQGIVNNKVIERALIRAQQQISEGSGIASGFDAVQMFPKLVVRMLKVGDVAAHLA
;
A
#
# COMPACT_ATOMS: atom_id res chain seq x y z
N VAL A 1 -9.88 9.61 -27.22
CA VAL A 1 -9.08 10.21 -26.12
C VAL A 1 -9.94 10.41 -24.87
N LEU A 2 -11.06 11.21 -24.91
CA LEU A 2 -11.91 11.40 -23.72
C LEU A 2 -12.68 10.14 -23.29
N LYS A 3 -13.10 9.29 -24.22
CA LYS A 3 -13.72 7.98 -23.95
C LYS A 3 -12.73 7.01 -23.30
N ASP A 4 -11.53 6.92 -23.82
CA ASP A 4 -10.47 6.03 -23.30
C ASP A 4 -10.03 6.45 -21.89
N LEU A 5 -10.02 7.76 -21.62
CA LEU A 5 -9.81 8.30 -20.27
C LEU A 5 -10.92 7.91 -19.29
N MET A 6 -12.17 8.00 -19.73
CA MET A 6 -13.33 7.61 -18.89
C MET A 6 -13.36 6.10 -18.63
N GLU A 7 -13.01 5.27 -19.62
CA GLU A 7 -12.92 3.82 -19.45
C GLU A 7 -11.76 3.42 -18.50
N GLY A 8 -10.60 4.06 -18.63
CA GLY A 8 -9.48 3.85 -17.73
C GLY A 8 -9.78 4.23 -16.28
N LEU A 9 -10.49 5.33 -16.04
CA LEU A 9 -10.93 5.76 -14.71
C LEU A 9 -11.99 4.82 -14.14
N LYS A 10 -12.98 4.41 -14.95
CA LYS A 10 -13.99 3.42 -14.54
C LYS A 10 -13.36 2.08 -14.14
N TRP A 11 -12.42 1.60 -14.92
CA TRP A 11 -11.72 0.35 -14.60
C TRP A 11 -10.92 0.42 -13.30
N GLN A 12 -10.29 1.57 -13.01
CA GLN A 12 -9.61 1.80 -11.73
C GLN A 12 -10.59 1.84 -10.56
N ASP A 13 -11.74 2.48 -10.72
CA ASP A 13 -12.80 2.55 -9.70
C ASP A 13 -13.45 1.17 -9.47
N GLU A 14 -13.64 0.38 -10.51
CA GLU A 14 -14.15 -0.99 -10.39
C GLU A 14 -13.18 -1.90 -9.65
N LEU A 15 -11.88 -1.85 -9.95
CA LEU A 15 -10.85 -2.62 -9.24
C LEU A 15 -10.74 -2.20 -7.77
N ALA A 16 -10.79 -0.91 -7.49
CA ALA A 16 -10.78 -0.39 -6.13
C ALA A 16 -12.04 -0.82 -5.35
N SER A 17 -13.20 -0.78 -6.00
CA SER A 17 -14.47 -1.21 -5.42
C SER A 17 -14.51 -2.71 -5.14
N GLN A 18 -14.03 -3.55 -6.07
CA GLN A 18 -13.95 -5.00 -5.88
C GLN A 18 -13.01 -5.37 -4.76
N SER A 19 -11.83 -4.73 -4.69
CA SER A 19 -10.87 -4.92 -3.59
C SER A 19 -11.46 -4.51 -2.25
N LYS A 20 -12.20 -3.40 -2.19
CA LYS A 20 -12.87 -2.93 -0.97
C LYS A 20 -13.96 -3.90 -0.51
N LYS A 21 -14.77 -4.41 -1.44
CA LYS A 21 -15.81 -5.43 -1.14
C LYS A 21 -15.22 -6.74 -0.64
N ALA A 22 -14.10 -7.19 -1.23
CA ALA A 22 -13.42 -8.42 -0.83
C ALA A 22 -12.89 -8.37 0.61
N VAL A 23 -12.47 -7.19 1.09
CA VAL A 23 -11.96 -7.00 2.46
C VAL A 23 -13.09 -6.69 3.45
N MET A 24 -14.20 -6.12 3.00
CA MET A 24 -15.31 -5.71 3.87
C MET A 24 -15.94 -6.89 4.60
N TYR A 25 -16.19 -8.00 3.89
CA TYR A 25 -16.81 -9.19 4.50
C TYR A 25 -15.94 -9.83 5.59
N PRO A 26 -14.65 -10.16 5.36
CA PRO A 26 -13.79 -10.67 6.42
C PRO A 26 -13.64 -9.71 7.59
N SER A 27 -13.58 -8.39 7.33
CA SER A 27 -13.48 -7.39 8.39
C SER A 27 -14.74 -7.35 9.25
N PHE A 28 -15.92 -7.43 8.65
CA PHE A 28 -17.20 -7.47 9.37
C PHE A 28 -17.31 -8.70 10.26
N VAL A 29 -16.98 -9.88 9.70
CA VAL A 29 -16.97 -11.14 10.46
C VAL A 29 -15.98 -11.08 11.63
N LEU A 30 -14.77 -10.55 11.39
CA LEU A 30 -13.76 -10.41 12.44
C LEU A 30 -14.27 -9.50 13.58
N VAL A 31 -14.86 -8.36 13.26
CA VAL A 31 -15.43 -7.42 14.26
C VAL A 31 -16.56 -8.09 15.04
N LEU A 32 -17.43 -8.84 14.36
CA LEU A 32 -18.52 -9.56 15.02
C LEU A 32 -17.97 -10.61 16.01
N VAL A 33 -17.03 -11.46 15.56
CA VAL A 33 -16.42 -12.50 16.40
C VAL A 33 -15.68 -11.87 17.59
N MET A 34 -14.93 -10.80 17.37
CA MET A 34 -14.26 -10.07 18.46
C MET A 34 -15.25 -9.45 19.44
N GLY A 35 -16.38 -8.92 18.95
CA GLY A 35 -17.45 -8.38 19.79
C GLY A 35 -18.11 -9.43 20.67
N VAL A 36 -18.42 -10.61 20.10
CA VAL A 36 -18.97 -11.75 20.86
C VAL A 36 -17.96 -12.25 21.90
N ALA A 37 -16.69 -12.42 21.51
CA ALA A 37 -15.64 -12.86 22.42
C ALA A 37 -15.44 -11.87 23.58
N ALA A 38 -15.43 -10.57 23.31
CA ALA A 38 -15.38 -9.54 24.34
C ALA A 38 -16.60 -9.61 25.25
N GLY A 39 -17.80 -9.73 24.69
CA GLY A 39 -19.03 -9.92 25.48
C GLY A 39 -18.93 -11.13 26.43
N MET A 40 -18.46 -12.25 25.96
CA MET A 40 -18.24 -13.42 26.83
C MET A 40 -17.24 -13.16 27.96
N ILE A 41 -16.11 -12.50 27.65
CA ILE A 41 -15.08 -12.19 28.65
C ILE A 41 -15.60 -11.18 29.68
N PHE A 42 -16.37 -10.18 29.26
CA PHE A 42 -16.83 -9.13 30.17
C PHE A 42 -18.06 -9.52 30.99
N PHE A 43 -18.97 -10.35 30.44
CA PHE A 43 -20.22 -10.72 31.10
C PHE A 43 -20.23 -12.14 31.67
N LEU A 44 -19.80 -13.15 30.88
CA LEU A 44 -19.92 -14.54 31.30
C LEU A 44 -18.84 -14.94 32.32
N VAL A 45 -17.60 -14.50 32.11
CA VAL A 45 -16.48 -14.86 32.99
C VAL A 45 -16.70 -14.43 34.44
N PRO A 46 -17.16 -13.21 34.78
CA PRO A 46 -17.48 -12.85 36.15
C PRO A 46 -18.56 -13.72 36.80
N GLN A 47 -19.64 -14.04 36.08
CA GLN A 47 -20.71 -14.90 36.56
C GLN A 47 -20.21 -16.32 36.91
N MET A 48 -19.28 -16.86 36.07
CA MET A 48 -18.63 -18.14 36.36
C MET A 48 -17.77 -18.08 37.64
N VAL A 49 -17.06 -16.99 37.87
CA VAL A 49 -16.27 -16.81 39.09
C VAL A 49 -17.15 -16.79 40.35
N GLU A 50 -18.28 -16.08 40.32
CA GLU A 50 -19.27 -16.04 41.40
C GLU A 50 -19.84 -17.44 41.67
N LEU A 51 -20.14 -18.20 40.61
CA LEU A 51 -20.60 -19.58 40.71
C LEU A 51 -19.57 -20.50 41.38
N PHE A 52 -18.29 -20.43 40.97
CA PHE A 52 -17.22 -21.21 41.58
C PHE A 52 -17.01 -20.84 43.05
N ALA A 53 -17.11 -19.56 43.38
CA ALA A 53 -17.04 -19.09 44.77
C ALA A 53 -18.20 -19.62 45.61
N ALA A 54 -19.43 -19.62 45.09
CA ALA A 54 -20.59 -20.19 45.76
C ALA A 54 -20.50 -21.68 46.01
N LEU A 55 -19.88 -22.42 45.09
CA LEU A 55 -19.64 -23.87 45.19
C LEU A 55 -18.39 -24.21 46.02
N GLN A 56 -17.64 -23.24 46.52
CA GLN A 56 -16.36 -23.40 47.20
C GLN A 56 -15.31 -24.21 46.42
N VAL A 57 -15.37 -24.18 45.08
CA VAL A 57 -14.46 -24.89 44.20
C VAL A 57 -13.41 -23.92 43.66
N PRO A 58 -12.13 -24.31 43.56
CA PRO A 58 -11.08 -23.44 43.01
C PRO A 58 -11.35 -23.12 41.53
N VAL A 59 -11.17 -21.86 41.17
CA VAL A 59 -11.37 -21.38 39.79
C VAL A 59 -10.39 -22.08 38.85
N PRO A 60 -10.86 -22.73 37.77
CA PRO A 60 -10.02 -23.42 36.78
C PRO A 60 -9.05 -22.47 36.06
N LEU A 61 -7.90 -23.01 35.65
CA LEU A 61 -6.87 -22.24 34.93
C LEU A 61 -7.39 -21.45 33.71
N PRO A 62 -8.22 -21.99 32.83
CA PRO A 62 -8.76 -21.22 31.69
C PRO A 62 -9.50 -19.96 32.11
N VAL A 63 -10.33 -20.06 33.17
CA VAL A 63 -11.09 -18.91 33.70
C VAL A 63 -10.17 -17.86 34.30
N ARG A 64 -9.09 -18.28 34.99
CA ARG A 64 -8.06 -17.34 35.53
C ARG A 64 -7.35 -16.58 34.41
N VAL A 65 -7.01 -17.24 33.30
CA VAL A 65 -6.41 -16.59 32.14
C VAL A 65 -7.36 -15.57 31.54
N MET A 66 -8.65 -15.92 31.40
CA MET A 66 -9.68 -14.97 30.89
C MET A 66 -9.86 -13.76 31.83
N LEU A 67 -9.79 -13.96 33.15
CA LEU A 67 -9.80 -12.85 34.13
C LEU A 67 -8.57 -11.94 33.97
N GLY A 68 -7.39 -12.53 33.71
CA GLY A 68 -6.18 -11.76 33.40
C GLY A 68 -6.35 -10.90 32.14
N ILE A 69 -6.88 -11.50 31.08
CA ILE A 69 -7.18 -10.78 29.82
C ILE A 69 -8.20 -9.67 30.08
N ARG A 70 -9.29 -9.93 30.81
CA ARG A 70 -10.29 -8.92 31.18
C ARG A 70 -9.68 -7.76 31.95
N SER A 71 -8.86 -8.06 32.97
CA SER A 71 -8.17 -7.04 33.78
C SER A 71 -7.24 -6.19 32.92
N PHE A 72 -6.48 -6.84 32.04
CA PHE A 72 -5.61 -6.15 31.08
C PHE A 72 -6.39 -5.25 30.14
N LEU A 73 -7.46 -5.76 29.50
CA LEU A 73 -8.29 -4.96 28.61
C LEU A 73 -8.94 -3.78 29.36
N LYS A 74 -9.43 -4.00 30.58
CA LYS A 74 -10.04 -2.93 31.39
C LYS A 74 -9.03 -1.86 31.80
N SER A 75 -7.78 -2.25 32.08
CA SER A 75 -6.72 -1.32 32.48
C SER A 75 -6.15 -0.55 31.30
N PHE A 76 -6.07 -1.19 30.14
CA PHE A 76 -5.37 -0.67 28.96
C PHE A 76 -6.27 -0.38 27.75
N TRP A 77 -7.60 -0.29 27.96
CA TRP A 77 -8.57 -0.04 26.88
C TRP A 77 -8.26 1.20 26.05
N TYR A 78 -7.70 2.24 26.68
CA TYR A 78 -7.32 3.49 26.02
C TYR A 78 -6.08 3.36 25.14
N LEU A 79 -5.24 2.34 25.37
CA LEU A 79 -4.08 2.04 24.51
C LEU A 79 -4.51 1.47 23.15
N ILE A 80 -5.66 0.82 23.08
CA ILE A 80 -6.16 0.23 21.81
C ILE A 80 -6.35 1.31 20.72
N PRO A 81 -6.98 2.48 20.96
CA PRO A 81 -7.00 3.56 19.99
C PRO A 81 -5.74 4.43 20.00
N LEU A 82 -5.06 4.59 21.15
CA LEU A 82 -3.94 5.51 21.32
C LEU A 82 -2.69 5.00 20.59
N VAL A 83 -2.42 3.70 20.63
CA VAL A 83 -1.23 3.09 19.98
C VAL A 83 -1.30 3.25 18.45
N PRO A 84 -2.37 2.84 17.74
CA PRO A 84 -2.42 3.06 16.29
C PRO A 84 -2.43 4.54 15.91
N LEU A 85 -3.07 5.40 16.71
CA LEU A 85 -3.07 6.85 16.48
C LEU A 85 -1.68 7.45 16.67
N GLY A 86 -0.95 7.02 17.70
CA GLY A 86 0.42 7.42 18.00
C GLY A 86 1.40 6.95 16.92
N ILE A 87 1.28 5.70 16.47
CA ILE A 87 2.09 5.15 15.37
C ILE A 87 1.80 5.94 14.08
N TRP A 88 0.53 6.15 13.75
CA TRP A 88 0.15 6.91 12.56
C TRP A 88 0.65 8.36 12.58
N GLY A 89 0.47 9.05 13.72
CA GLY A 89 0.95 10.42 13.92
C GLY A 89 2.47 10.49 13.89
N GLY A 90 3.17 9.58 14.58
CA GLY A 90 4.62 9.48 14.61
C GLY A 90 5.21 9.22 13.23
N VAL A 91 4.67 8.25 12.49
CA VAL A 91 5.09 7.96 11.10
C VAL A 91 4.84 9.17 10.20
N LYS A 92 3.68 9.82 10.30
CA LYS A 92 3.35 11.00 9.47
C LYS A 92 4.27 12.19 9.78
N LEU A 93 4.60 12.41 11.04
CA LEU A 93 5.52 13.47 11.47
C LEU A 93 6.94 13.16 11.00
N HIS A 94 7.39 11.92 11.17
CA HIS A 94 8.73 11.47 10.78
C HIS A 94 8.94 11.49 9.25
N LEU A 95 7.89 11.17 8.47
CA LEU A 95 7.89 11.30 7.02
C LEU A 95 8.04 12.74 6.52
N ARG A 96 7.57 13.73 7.31
CA ARG A 96 7.73 15.15 6.97
C ARG A 96 9.13 15.65 7.24
N THR A 97 9.79 15.14 8.27
CA THR A 97 11.14 15.60 8.68
C THR A 97 12.26 14.85 7.97
N HIS A 98 12.04 13.60 7.55
CA HIS A 98 13.06 12.75 6.94
C HIS A 98 12.57 12.14 5.60
N PRO A 99 12.81 12.80 4.45
CA PRO A 99 12.38 12.29 3.15
C PRO A 99 13.02 10.93 2.78
N GLU A 100 14.21 10.63 3.32
CA GLU A 100 14.88 9.32 3.13
C GLU A 100 14.08 8.17 3.76
N PHE A 101 13.39 8.44 4.87
CA PHE A 101 12.54 7.44 5.52
C PHE A 101 11.32 7.08 4.65
N ALA A 102 10.79 8.05 3.89
CA ALA A 102 9.72 7.79 2.93
C ALA A 102 10.16 6.79 1.84
N VAL A 103 11.39 6.92 1.35
CA VAL A 103 11.96 5.99 0.36
C VAL A 103 12.13 4.59 0.94
N THR A 104 12.62 4.50 2.18
CA THR A 104 12.80 3.22 2.87
C THR A 104 11.46 2.51 3.10
N LEU A 105 10.44 3.24 3.56
CA LEU A 105 9.08 2.71 3.73
C LEU A 105 8.45 2.25 2.42
N ASP A 106 8.57 3.04 1.37
CA ASP A 106 8.04 2.68 0.06
C ASP A 106 8.81 1.50 -0.56
N GLY A 107 10.12 1.41 -0.31
CA GLY A 107 10.92 0.25 -0.65
C GLY A 107 10.48 -1.02 0.10
N TRP A 108 10.15 -0.90 1.37
CA TRP A 108 9.62 -2.00 2.17
C TRP A 108 8.27 -2.50 1.64
N LYS A 109 7.36 -1.59 1.30
CA LYS A 109 6.06 -1.94 0.69
C LYS A 109 6.23 -2.73 -0.60
N LEU A 110 7.21 -2.38 -1.44
CA LEU A 110 7.51 -3.08 -2.68
C LEU A 110 8.15 -4.47 -2.46
N LYS A 111 8.79 -4.70 -1.31
CA LYS A 111 9.43 -5.97 -0.94
C LYS A 111 8.51 -6.93 -0.18
N LEU A 112 7.33 -6.50 0.25
CA LEU A 112 6.40 -7.37 0.99
C LEU A 112 5.96 -8.55 0.12
N PRO A 113 6.12 -9.79 0.61
CA PRO A 113 5.68 -10.97 -0.14
C PRO A 113 4.15 -10.93 -0.35
N GLY A 114 3.69 -11.17 -1.57
CA GLY A 114 2.28 -11.12 -1.97
C GLY A 114 1.81 -9.73 -2.43
N ILE A 115 2.00 -8.68 -1.65
CA ILE A 115 1.49 -7.33 -1.94
C ILE A 115 2.48 -6.53 -2.80
N GLY A 116 3.78 -6.68 -2.55
CA GLY A 116 4.83 -5.92 -3.23
C GLY A 116 4.80 -6.04 -4.76
N PRO A 117 4.79 -7.26 -5.33
CA PRO A 117 4.73 -7.43 -6.78
C PRO A 117 3.46 -6.85 -7.42
N ILE A 118 2.32 -6.91 -6.71
CA ILE A 118 1.05 -6.35 -7.17
C ILE A 118 1.14 -4.83 -7.18
N LEU A 119 1.61 -4.23 -6.08
CA LEU A 119 1.78 -2.79 -5.96
C LEU A 119 2.74 -2.24 -7.03
N HIS A 120 3.87 -2.92 -7.25
CA HIS A 120 4.82 -2.57 -8.30
C HIS A 120 4.17 -2.56 -9.69
N LYS A 121 3.40 -3.60 -10.02
CA LYS A 121 2.67 -3.68 -11.30
C LYS A 121 1.64 -2.55 -11.45
N ILE A 122 0.89 -2.23 -10.40
CA ILE A 122 -0.11 -1.15 -10.41
C ILE A 122 0.57 0.20 -10.67
N ILE A 123 1.68 0.49 -9.98
CA ILE A 123 2.40 1.74 -10.15
C ILE A 123 2.99 1.85 -11.56
N LEU A 124 3.58 0.78 -12.08
CA LEU A 124 4.12 0.76 -13.45
C LEU A 124 3.03 0.89 -14.51
N ALA A 125 1.88 0.23 -14.32
CA ALA A 125 0.75 0.37 -15.23
C ALA A 125 0.22 1.80 -15.25
N ARG A 126 0.12 2.44 -14.08
CA ARG A 126 -0.26 3.85 -13.96
C ARG A 126 0.75 4.75 -14.67
N PHE A 127 2.03 4.57 -14.41
CA PHE A 127 3.10 5.30 -15.10
C PHE A 127 2.97 5.16 -16.63
N ALA A 128 2.89 3.93 -17.13
CA ALA A 128 2.83 3.66 -18.57
C ALA A 128 1.61 4.31 -19.23
N ASN A 129 0.45 4.26 -18.57
CA ASN A 129 -0.78 4.88 -19.07
C ASN A 129 -0.65 6.40 -19.19
N TYR A 130 -0.21 7.07 -18.11
CA TYR A 130 -0.04 8.52 -18.14
C TYR A 130 1.08 8.98 -19.07
N PHE A 131 2.18 8.23 -19.12
CA PHE A 131 3.28 8.51 -20.02
C PHE A 131 2.86 8.40 -21.50
N ALA A 132 2.18 7.31 -21.87
CA ALA A 132 1.65 7.12 -23.22
C ALA A 132 0.66 8.22 -23.61
N LEU A 133 -0.20 8.63 -22.70
CA LEU A 133 -1.19 9.68 -22.91
C LEU A 133 -0.53 11.05 -23.16
N MET A 134 0.50 11.40 -22.39
CA MET A 134 1.25 12.64 -22.58
C MET A 134 2.07 12.62 -23.88
N PHE A 135 2.69 11.49 -24.18
CA PHE A 135 3.45 11.30 -25.40
C PHE A 135 2.54 11.40 -26.64
N SER A 136 1.35 10.78 -26.61
CA SER A 136 0.36 10.89 -27.70
C SER A 136 -0.22 12.30 -27.84
N ALA A 137 -0.20 13.11 -26.79
CA ALA A 137 -0.57 14.53 -26.83
C ALA A 137 0.55 15.46 -27.35
N GLY A 138 1.71 14.91 -27.74
CA GLY A 138 2.84 15.66 -28.28
C GLY A 138 3.75 16.28 -27.21
N ILE A 139 3.61 15.89 -25.95
CA ILE A 139 4.49 16.35 -24.86
C ILE A 139 5.85 15.66 -25.00
N SER A 140 6.95 16.40 -24.81
CA SER A 140 8.30 15.86 -24.89
C SER A 140 8.50 14.72 -23.85
N VAL A 141 9.36 13.74 -24.18
CA VAL A 141 9.66 12.61 -23.29
C VAL A 141 10.15 13.08 -21.93
N LEU A 142 11.01 14.11 -21.91
CA LEU A 142 11.58 14.66 -20.67
C LEU A 142 10.52 15.34 -19.79
N ASP A 143 9.59 16.08 -20.40
CA ASP A 143 8.50 16.73 -19.67
C ASP A 143 7.47 15.70 -19.20
N ALA A 144 7.14 14.72 -20.01
CA ALA A 144 6.27 13.62 -19.64
C ALA A 144 6.83 12.83 -18.44
N LEU A 145 8.14 12.54 -18.42
CA LEU A 145 8.81 11.91 -17.29
C LEU A 145 8.72 12.77 -16.03
N LYS A 146 8.95 14.07 -16.14
CA LYS A 146 8.87 15.01 -15.02
C LYS A 146 7.47 15.04 -14.40
N ILE A 147 6.43 15.05 -15.21
CA ILE A 147 5.04 15.01 -14.74
C ILE A 147 4.74 13.67 -14.08
N CYS A 148 5.18 12.55 -14.68
CA CYS A 148 4.98 11.21 -14.15
C CYS A 148 5.62 11.00 -12.76
N GLN A 149 6.73 11.67 -12.44
CA GLN A 149 7.36 11.62 -11.11
C GLN A 149 6.36 11.98 -10.00
N GLY A 150 5.50 12.98 -10.23
CA GLY A 150 4.48 13.39 -9.26
C GLY A 150 3.27 12.41 -9.17
N ILE A 151 3.02 11.65 -10.24
CA ILE A 151 1.84 10.79 -10.35
C ILE A 151 2.07 9.40 -9.74
N VAL A 152 3.30 8.87 -9.77
CA VAL A 152 3.61 7.49 -9.37
C VAL A 152 3.40 7.21 -7.88
N ASN A 153 3.31 8.23 -7.04
CA ASN A 153 3.03 8.15 -5.60
C ASN A 153 3.85 7.07 -4.85
N ASN A 154 5.11 6.89 -5.27
CA ASN A 154 6.09 6.00 -4.63
C ASN A 154 7.48 6.57 -4.81
N LYS A 155 8.15 6.87 -3.69
CA LYS A 155 9.45 7.56 -3.69
C LYS A 155 10.60 6.77 -4.29
N VAL A 156 10.52 5.45 -4.29
CA VAL A 156 11.54 4.60 -4.94
C VAL A 156 11.44 4.70 -6.46
N ILE A 157 10.21 4.62 -6.99
CA ILE A 157 9.97 4.71 -8.44
C ILE A 157 10.15 6.15 -8.93
N GLU A 158 9.73 7.15 -8.13
CA GLU A 158 10.01 8.57 -8.41
C GLU A 158 11.51 8.82 -8.60
N ARG A 159 12.37 8.34 -7.68
CA ARG A 159 13.83 8.42 -7.81
C ARG A 159 14.36 7.69 -9.04
N ALA A 160 13.77 6.57 -9.37
CA ALA A 160 14.11 5.81 -10.57
C ALA A 160 13.82 6.62 -11.84
N LEU A 161 12.65 7.25 -11.92
CA LEU A 161 12.26 8.13 -13.04
C LEU A 161 13.15 9.37 -13.14
N ILE A 162 13.54 9.97 -12.01
CA ILE A 162 14.50 11.11 -11.99
C ILE A 162 15.83 10.69 -12.60
N ARG A 163 16.38 9.52 -12.23
CA ARG A 163 17.62 9.01 -12.79
C ARG A 163 17.51 8.72 -14.27
N ALA A 164 16.41 8.09 -14.70
CA ALA A 164 16.16 7.85 -16.12
C ALA A 164 16.08 9.17 -16.92
N GLN A 165 15.36 10.15 -16.41
CA GLN A 165 15.26 11.47 -17.02
C GLN A 165 16.64 12.15 -17.16
N GLN A 166 17.45 12.08 -16.11
CA GLN A 166 18.79 12.66 -16.12
C GLN A 166 19.67 12.01 -17.20
N GLN A 167 19.70 10.68 -17.29
CA GLN A 167 20.47 9.98 -18.32
C GLN A 167 20.01 10.30 -19.74
N ILE A 168 18.69 10.42 -19.94
CA ILE A 168 18.13 10.80 -21.23
C ILE A 168 18.51 12.24 -21.57
N SER A 169 18.50 13.16 -20.61
CA SER A 169 18.93 14.55 -20.80
C SER A 169 20.42 14.70 -21.11
N GLU A 170 21.25 13.76 -20.64
CA GLU A 170 22.70 13.67 -20.91
C GLU A 170 23.00 13.05 -22.28
N GLY A 171 21.95 12.72 -23.08
CA GLY A 171 22.10 12.20 -24.44
C GLY A 171 22.04 10.67 -24.55
N SER A 172 21.75 9.95 -23.46
CA SER A 172 21.47 8.52 -23.56
C SER A 172 20.14 8.30 -24.27
N GLY A 173 20.05 7.26 -25.13
CA GLY A 173 18.76 6.87 -25.73
C GLY A 173 17.70 6.56 -24.68
N ILE A 174 16.43 6.80 -25.00
CA ILE A 174 15.30 6.60 -24.08
C ILE A 174 15.32 5.19 -23.46
N ALA A 175 15.48 4.16 -24.31
CA ALA A 175 15.54 2.77 -23.86
C ALA A 175 16.71 2.51 -22.91
N SER A 176 17.87 3.11 -23.15
CA SER A 176 19.07 2.97 -22.31
C SER A 176 18.87 3.61 -20.94
N GLY A 177 18.24 4.78 -20.87
CA GLY A 177 17.92 5.47 -19.61
C GLY A 177 16.96 4.65 -18.72
N PHE A 178 15.98 3.97 -19.32
CA PHE A 178 15.08 3.08 -18.58
C PHE A 178 15.73 1.76 -18.17
N ASP A 179 16.61 1.19 -18.99
CA ASP A 179 17.31 -0.09 -18.69
C ASP A 179 18.29 0.09 -17.52
N ALA A 180 19.00 1.20 -17.47
CA ALA A 180 19.96 1.50 -16.41
C ALA A 180 19.32 1.56 -15.00
N VAL A 181 18.05 1.88 -14.91
CA VAL A 181 17.32 1.96 -13.65
C VAL A 181 16.84 0.61 -13.13
N GLN A 182 16.77 -0.42 -13.98
CA GLN A 182 16.37 -1.81 -13.67
C GLN A 182 15.01 -1.96 -12.90
N MET A 183 14.18 -0.94 -12.94
CA MET A 183 12.87 -0.94 -12.27
C MET A 183 11.72 -1.33 -13.20
N PHE A 184 11.99 -1.35 -14.50
CA PHE A 184 11.00 -1.61 -15.53
C PHE A 184 11.13 -3.05 -16.07
N PRO A 185 10.00 -3.72 -16.37
CA PRO A 185 10.02 -5.03 -17.00
C PRO A 185 10.80 -4.97 -18.33
N LYS A 186 11.61 -6.00 -18.57
CA LYS A 186 12.43 -6.09 -19.81
C LYS A 186 11.60 -5.93 -21.10
N LEU A 187 10.33 -6.30 -21.05
CA LEU A 187 9.40 -6.12 -22.18
C LEU A 187 9.16 -4.64 -22.51
N VAL A 188 8.97 -3.81 -21.49
CA VAL A 188 8.76 -2.35 -21.66
C VAL A 188 10.00 -1.70 -22.26
N VAL A 189 11.19 -2.04 -21.76
CA VAL A 189 12.47 -1.53 -22.26
C VAL A 189 12.70 -1.96 -23.73
N ARG A 190 12.35 -3.20 -24.08
CA ARG A 190 12.44 -3.68 -25.47
C ARG A 190 11.47 -2.94 -26.41
N MET A 191 10.25 -2.67 -25.98
CA MET A 191 9.29 -1.89 -26.77
C MET A 191 9.76 -0.45 -26.99
N LEU A 192 10.32 0.18 -25.95
CA LEU A 192 10.92 1.52 -26.07
C LEU A 192 12.10 1.53 -27.05
N LYS A 193 12.94 0.47 -27.04
CA LYS A 193 14.06 0.35 -27.98
C LYS A 193 13.62 0.23 -29.44
N VAL A 194 12.55 -0.49 -29.69
CA VAL A 194 11.96 -0.59 -31.04
C VAL A 194 11.37 0.76 -31.48
N GLY A 195 10.70 1.48 -30.59
CA GLY A 195 10.16 2.81 -30.86
C GLY A 195 11.26 3.86 -31.09
N ASP A 196 12.34 3.81 -30.35
CA ASP A 196 13.50 4.71 -30.47
C ASP A 196 14.21 4.55 -31.82
N VAL A 197 14.40 3.30 -32.25
CA VAL A 197 14.97 2.97 -33.58
C VAL A 197 14.05 3.42 -34.71
N ALA A 198 12.72 3.25 -34.54
CA ALA A 198 11.75 3.69 -35.57
C ALA A 198 11.72 5.22 -35.71
N ALA A 199 11.86 5.94 -34.61
CA ALA A 199 11.89 7.41 -34.60
C ALA A 199 13.19 7.99 -35.20
N HIS A 200 14.29 7.24 -35.23
CA HIS A 200 15.55 7.65 -35.85
C HIS A 200 15.62 7.33 -37.37
N LEU A 201 14.68 6.51 -37.86
CA LEU A 201 14.62 6.10 -39.27
C LEU A 201 13.56 6.86 -40.07
N ALA A 202 12.74 7.68 -39.42
CA ALA A 202 11.70 8.52 -40.03
C ALA A 202 12.14 10.00 -40.09
#